data_2a6b2a55b068a43567f560c382fd8f4e
#
_entry.id   2a6b2a55b068a43567f560c382fd8f4e
#
_cell.length_a   1.000
_cell.length_b   1.000
_cell.length_c   1.000
_cell.angle_alpha   90.00
_cell.angle_beta   90.00
_cell.angle_gamma   90.00
#
_symmetry.space_group_name_H-M   'P 1'
#
loop_
_entity.id
_entity.type
_entity.pdbx_description
1 polymer ?
#
loop_
_entity_poly.entity_id
_entity_poly.type
_entity_poly.pdbx_seq_one_letter_code
_entity_poly.pdbx_strand_id
1 'polypeptide(L)'
;MPIWFKKVAEPYGWMGNMAPYPIQYAGKTWRTSEALFQSLRYADPAIIEQIREQKSPMGAKLVAKSSVNIVHRVIDAMSPQYVLNMEMCVLLKFQQHPDIAKLLKATDPNLIYEDATNRNKVNDLFWGAQRDTNNPNEPIKGQNTMGEILMRVRAII
;
A
#
# COMPACT_ATOMS: atom_id res chain seq x y z
N MET A 1 -6.26 -18.03 -12.19
CA MET A 1 -7.17 -16.87 -11.99
C MET A 1 -6.42 -15.74 -11.30
N PRO A 2 -6.50 -14.51 -11.80
CA PRO A 2 -5.92 -13.37 -11.09
C PRO A 2 -6.64 -13.11 -9.77
N ILE A 3 -5.90 -12.54 -8.83
CA ILE A 3 -6.42 -12.14 -7.54
C ILE A 3 -6.64 -10.63 -7.55
N TRP A 4 -7.83 -10.22 -7.15
CA TRP A 4 -8.20 -8.81 -7.01
C TRP A 4 -8.48 -8.53 -5.53
N PHE A 5 -7.79 -7.55 -4.95
CA PHE A 5 -8.03 -7.15 -3.56
C PHE A 5 -8.47 -5.68 -3.49
N LYS A 6 -9.28 -5.35 -2.51
CA LYS A 6 -9.79 -3.99 -2.32
C LYS A 6 -9.96 -3.65 -0.85
N LYS A 7 -11.02 -4.14 -0.22
CA LYS A 7 -11.38 -3.77 1.16
C LYS A 7 -10.73 -4.71 2.16
N VAL A 8 -10.32 -4.15 3.31
CA VAL A 8 -9.69 -4.91 4.38
C VAL A 8 -10.55 -6.09 4.87
N ALA A 9 -11.87 -5.92 4.91
CA ALA A 9 -12.80 -6.96 5.36
C ALA A 9 -13.03 -8.09 4.35
N GLU A 10 -12.59 -7.94 3.10
CA GLU A 10 -12.73 -8.95 2.06
C GLU A 10 -11.65 -10.05 2.20
N PRO A 11 -11.81 -11.22 1.54
CA PRO A 11 -10.89 -12.36 1.71
C PRO A 11 -9.41 -12.06 1.47
N TYR A 12 -9.08 -11.16 0.56
CA TYR A 12 -7.70 -10.75 0.29
C TYR A 12 -7.35 -9.39 0.90
N GLY A 13 -8.13 -8.91 1.85
CA GLY A 13 -7.94 -7.60 2.48
C GLY A 13 -6.60 -7.45 3.18
N TRP A 14 -5.98 -8.54 3.62
CA TRP A 14 -4.65 -8.56 4.24
C TRP A 14 -3.55 -8.09 3.26
N MET A 15 -3.80 -8.09 1.96
CA MET A 15 -2.87 -7.54 0.97
C MET A 15 -2.86 -6.02 0.99
N GLY A 16 -3.94 -5.38 1.44
CA GLY A 16 -4.11 -3.94 1.40
C GLY A 16 -3.22 -3.21 2.39
N ASN A 17 -2.82 -2.00 2.01
CA ASN A 17 -1.92 -1.18 2.81
C ASN A 17 -2.59 -0.65 4.09
N MET A 18 -3.91 -0.62 4.11
CA MET A 18 -4.70 -0.18 5.28
C MET A 18 -5.02 -1.31 6.26
N ALA A 19 -4.62 -2.55 5.96
CA ALA A 19 -4.84 -3.68 6.85
C ALA A 19 -4.03 -3.54 8.15
N PRO A 20 -4.58 -3.97 9.30
CA PRO A 20 -4.00 -3.73 10.62
C PRO A 20 -2.83 -4.67 10.94
N TYR A 21 -1.75 -4.55 10.22
CA TYR A 21 -0.51 -5.29 10.44
C TYR A 21 0.60 -4.32 10.83
N PRO A 22 0.87 -4.16 12.15
CA PRO A 22 1.86 -3.19 12.62
C PRO A 22 3.26 -3.49 12.13
N ILE A 23 4.04 -2.45 11.91
CA ILE A 23 5.42 -2.54 11.43
C ILE A 23 6.35 -1.87 12.43
N GLN A 24 7.43 -2.56 12.78
CA GLN A 24 8.54 -1.97 13.51
C GLN A 24 9.51 -1.37 12.50
N TYR A 25 9.81 -0.09 12.63
CA TYR A 25 10.74 0.61 11.77
C TYR A 25 11.41 1.77 12.49
N ALA A 26 12.73 1.87 12.39
CA ALA A 26 13.53 2.94 13.01
C ALA A 26 13.26 3.10 14.52
N GLY A 27 13.08 1.96 15.22
CA GLY A 27 12.86 1.94 16.67
C GLY A 27 11.46 2.35 17.11
N LYS A 28 10.51 2.45 16.18
CA LYS A 28 9.12 2.83 16.46
C LYS A 28 8.15 1.84 15.87
N THR A 29 6.94 1.80 16.43
CA THR A 29 5.83 0.99 15.93
C THR A 29 4.91 1.85 15.07
N TRP A 30 4.62 1.36 13.87
CA TRP A 30 3.67 1.94 12.93
C TRP A 30 2.46 1.01 12.84
N ARG A 31 1.26 1.56 12.97
CA ARG A 31 0.04 0.73 13.06
C ARG A 31 -0.29 0.00 11.77
N THR A 32 0.10 0.57 10.64
CA THR A 32 -0.14 0.00 9.31
C THR A 32 1.00 0.37 8.38
N SER A 33 1.14 -0.38 7.28
CA SER A 33 2.07 0.00 6.21
C SER A 33 1.68 1.34 5.57
N GLU A 34 0.40 1.68 5.52
CA GLU A 34 -0.04 3.00 5.03
C GLU A 34 0.51 4.15 5.88
N ALA A 35 0.44 4.04 7.19
CA ALA A 35 0.97 5.07 8.09
C ALA A 35 2.49 5.26 7.91
N LEU A 36 3.23 4.16 7.83
CA LEU A 36 4.67 4.22 7.57
C LEU A 36 4.95 4.87 6.21
N PHE A 37 4.27 4.42 5.17
CA PHE A 37 4.44 4.97 3.83
C PHE A 37 4.19 6.47 3.77
N GLN A 38 3.11 6.93 4.36
CA GLN A 38 2.79 8.36 4.37
C GLN A 38 3.86 9.18 5.12
N SER A 39 4.39 8.65 6.22
CA SER A 39 5.43 9.32 6.99
C SER A 39 6.75 9.46 6.22
N LEU A 40 7.06 8.50 5.36
CA LEU A 40 8.28 8.52 4.55
C LEU A 40 8.29 9.63 3.49
N ARG A 41 7.17 10.29 3.28
CA ARG A 41 7.06 11.45 2.41
C ARG A 41 7.55 12.75 3.07
N TYR A 42 7.89 12.70 4.35
CA TYR A 42 8.26 13.87 5.16
C TYR A 42 9.62 13.69 5.81
N ALA A 43 10.32 14.82 6.01
CA ALA A 43 11.55 14.87 6.80
C ALA A 43 11.32 15.48 8.18
N ASP A 44 10.27 16.29 8.36
CA ASP A 44 9.95 16.96 9.62
C ASP A 44 9.48 15.93 10.67
N PRO A 45 10.23 15.76 11.78
CA PRO A 45 9.87 14.80 12.82
C PRO A 45 8.49 15.03 13.43
N ALA A 46 8.05 16.29 13.53
CA ALA A 46 6.75 16.63 14.09
C ALA A 46 5.61 16.12 13.19
N ILE A 47 5.75 16.27 11.89
CA ILE A 47 4.75 15.77 10.93
C ILE A 47 4.75 14.24 10.91
N ILE A 48 5.92 13.61 10.91
CA ILE A 48 6.07 12.16 10.95
C ILE A 48 5.35 11.59 12.18
N GLU A 49 5.57 12.20 13.36
CA GLU A 49 4.93 11.73 14.58
C GLU A 49 3.43 11.96 14.59
N GLN A 50 2.96 13.08 14.02
CA GLN A 50 1.55 13.36 13.87
C GLN A 50 0.85 12.28 13.02
N ILE A 51 1.50 11.81 11.96
CA ILE A 51 1.01 10.72 11.11
C ILE A 51 1.00 9.40 11.91
N ARG A 52 2.10 9.10 12.61
CA ARG A 52 2.26 7.86 13.37
C ARG A 52 1.23 7.74 14.50
N GLU A 53 0.86 8.83 15.13
CA GLU A 53 -0.09 8.85 16.26
C GLU A 53 -1.54 8.61 15.83
N GLN A 54 -1.87 8.71 14.57
CA GLN A 54 -3.25 8.51 14.10
C GLN A 54 -3.71 7.08 14.38
N LYS A 55 -4.93 6.95 14.87
CA LYS A 55 -5.50 5.64 15.27
C LYS A 55 -5.95 4.80 14.09
N SER A 56 -6.16 5.42 12.92
CA SER A 56 -6.61 4.72 11.73
C SER A 56 -5.69 5.01 10.53
N PRO A 57 -5.60 4.09 9.55
CA PRO A 57 -4.83 4.34 8.34
C PRO A 57 -5.41 5.48 7.50
N MET A 58 -6.72 5.66 7.50
CA MET A 58 -7.35 6.78 6.81
C MET A 58 -6.99 8.10 7.50
N GLY A 59 -6.94 8.14 8.83
CA GLY A 59 -6.49 9.30 9.59
C GLY A 59 -5.06 9.67 9.25
N ALA A 60 -4.16 8.68 9.18
CA ALA A 60 -2.78 8.89 8.77
C ALA A 60 -2.69 9.51 7.37
N LYS A 61 -3.45 8.98 6.42
CA LYS A 61 -3.50 9.49 5.06
C LYS A 61 -4.02 10.92 4.99
N LEU A 62 -5.10 11.24 5.72
CA LEU A 62 -5.69 12.58 5.74
C LEU A 62 -4.76 13.62 6.37
N VAL A 63 -4.06 13.28 7.46
CA VAL A 63 -3.06 14.15 8.07
C VAL A 63 -1.91 14.41 7.10
N ALA A 64 -1.44 13.38 6.42
CA ALA A 64 -0.34 13.50 5.47
C ALA A 64 -0.68 14.39 4.27
N LYS A 65 -1.95 14.46 3.87
CA LYS A 65 -2.37 15.28 2.72
C LYS A 65 -3.07 16.58 3.13
N SER A 66 -3.02 16.96 4.40
CA SER A 66 -3.57 18.23 4.85
C SER A 66 -2.88 19.41 4.19
N SER A 67 -3.61 20.52 3.98
CA SER A 67 -3.06 21.72 3.33
C SER A 67 -1.86 22.31 4.09
N VAL A 68 -1.82 22.11 5.41
CA VAL A 68 -0.71 22.59 6.26
C VAL A 68 0.54 21.73 6.06
N ASN A 69 0.37 20.42 5.96
CA ASN A 69 1.51 19.49 5.88
C ASN A 69 2.03 19.30 4.46
N ILE A 70 1.16 19.32 3.46
CA ILE A 70 1.49 18.93 2.08
C ILE A 70 2.65 19.73 1.48
N VAL A 71 2.81 20.99 1.90
CA VAL A 71 3.89 21.87 1.41
C VAL A 71 5.27 21.44 1.91
N HIS A 72 5.33 20.58 2.93
CA HIS A 72 6.57 20.08 3.51
C HIS A 72 6.99 18.71 3.00
N ARG A 73 6.28 18.15 2.03
CA ARG A 73 6.65 16.87 1.41
C ARG A 73 8.02 16.96 0.75
N VAL A 74 8.84 15.92 0.95
CA VAL A 74 10.17 15.81 0.35
C VAL A 74 10.24 14.73 -0.73
N ILE A 75 9.21 13.91 -0.85
CA ILE A 75 9.12 12.86 -1.88
C ILE A 75 7.92 13.15 -2.77
N ASP A 76 8.18 13.30 -4.06
CA ASP A 76 7.13 13.53 -5.06
C ASP A 76 6.33 12.26 -5.31
N ALA A 77 5.01 12.43 -5.48
CA ALA A 77 4.13 11.34 -5.84
C ALA A 77 4.58 10.70 -7.16
N MET A 78 4.49 9.36 -7.23
CA MET A 78 4.81 8.58 -8.43
C MET A 78 6.28 8.62 -8.86
N SER A 79 7.16 9.25 -8.08
CA SER A 79 8.61 9.22 -8.32
C SER A 79 9.18 7.81 -8.05
N PRO A 80 10.40 7.50 -8.54
CA PRO A 80 11.04 6.22 -8.21
C PRO A 80 11.19 5.99 -6.71
N GLN A 81 11.53 7.03 -5.94
CA GLN A 81 11.66 6.90 -4.47
C GLN A 81 10.33 6.63 -3.79
N TYR A 82 9.25 7.20 -4.28
CA TYR A 82 7.89 6.96 -3.80
C TYR A 82 7.54 5.47 -3.91
N VAL A 83 7.83 4.86 -5.06
CA VAL A 83 7.59 3.44 -5.31
C VAL A 83 8.50 2.57 -4.44
N LEU A 84 9.80 2.89 -4.35
CA LEU A 84 10.74 2.15 -3.50
C LEU A 84 10.34 2.19 -2.03
N ASN A 85 9.85 3.32 -1.56
CA ASN A 85 9.36 3.44 -0.18
C ASN A 85 8.16 2.53 0.08
N MET A 86 7.23 2.47 -0.87
CA MET A 86 6.08 1.55 -0.75
C MET A 86 6.55 0.09 -0.75
N GLU A 87 7.44 -0.27 -1.64
CA GLU A 87 7.97 -1.63 -1.70
C GLU A 87 8.66 -2.03 -0.39
N MET A 88 9.42 -1.12 0.21
CA MET A 88 10.02 -1.34 1.53
C MET A 88 8.95 -1.56 2.60
N CYS A 89 7.91 -0.74 2.63
CA CYS A 89 6.82 -0.89 3.60
C CYS A 89 6.12 -2.24 3.46
N VAL A 90 5.84 -2.66 2.23
CA VAL A 90 5.20 -3.96 1.95
C VAL A 90 6.13 -5.09 2.35
N LEU A 91 7.41 -5.02 2.01
CA LEU A 91 8.40 -6.03 2.38
C LEU A 91 8.48 -6.19 3.90
N LEU A 92 8.59 -5.09 4.65
CA LEU A 92 8.63 -5.11 6.11
C LEU A 92 7.37 -5.74 6.71
N LYS A 93 6.20 -5.40 6.16
CA LYS A 93 4.93 -5.97 6.60
C LYS A 93 4.96 -7.50 6.50
N PHE A 94 5.35 -8.05 5.37
CA PHE A 94 5.36 -9.50 5.16
C PHE A 94 6.53 -10.18 5.88
N GLN A 95 7.66 -9.53 6.03
CA GLN A 95 8.76 -10.08 6.84
C GLN A 95 8.40 -10.18 8.33
N GLN A 96 7.63 -9.24 8.83
CA GLN A 96 7.27 -9.16 10.25
C GLN A 96 5.99 -9.94 10.60
N HIS A 97 5.24 -10.39 9.61
CA HIS A 97 3.98 -11.15 9.80
C HIS A 97 4.02 -12.45 9.01
N PRO A 98 4.63 -13.52 9.57
CA PRO A 98 4.81 -14.80 8.87
C PRO A 98 3.51 -15.47 8.41
N ASP A 99 2.41 -15.25 9.11
CA ASP A 99 1.09 -15.78 8.76
C ASP A 99 0.64 -15.30 7.38
N ILE A 100 0.68 -13.99 7.15
CA ILE A 100 0.30 -13.43 5.84
C ILE A 100 1.39 -13.61 4.78
N ALA A 101 2.65 -13.71 5.18
CA ALA A 101 3.73 -14.08 4.26
C ALA A 101 3.46 -15.46 3.63
N LYS A 102 3.03 -16.41 4.43
CA LYS A 102 2.64 -17.74 3.97
C LYS A 102 1.46 -17.68 2.99
N LEU A 103 0.45 -16.86 3.32
CA LEU A 103 -0.69 -16.66 2.43
C LEU A 103 -0.26 -16.04 1.09
N LEU A 104 0.63 -15.05 1.12
CA LEU A 104 1.12 -14.41 -0.10
C LEU A 104 1.88 -15.40 -0.98
N LYS A 105 2.77 -16.19 -0.40
CA LYS A 105 3.49 -17.23 -1.13
C LYS A 105 2.56 -18.25 -1.78
N ALA A 106 1.48 -18.60 -1.11
CA ALA A 106 0.51 -19.56 -1.62
C ALA A 106 -0.28 -19.05 -2.83
N THR A 107 -0.24 -17.75 -3.11
CA THR A 107 -0.89 -17.18 -4.30
C THR A 107 -0.08 -17.36 -5.58
N ASP A 108 1.19 -17.71 -5.49
CA ASP A 108 2.03 -17.93 -6.67
C ASP A 108 1.49 -19.08 -7.52
N PRO A 109 1.40 -18.99 -8.84
CA PRO A 109 1.88 -17.93 -9.73
C PRO A 109 0.80 -16.91 -10.16
N ASN A 110 -0.27 -16.77 -9.41
CA ASN A 110 -1.38 -15.91 -9.81
C ASN A 110 -0.97 -14.44 -9.89
N LEU A 111 -1.50 -13.72 -10.88
CA LEU A 111 -1.36 -12.27 -10.95
C LEU A 111 -2.18 -11.61 -9.84
N ILE A 112 -1.67 -10.51 -9.30
CA ILE A 112 -2.30 -9.76 -8.22
C ILE A 112 -2.60 -8.35 -8.69
N TYR A 113 -3.86 -7.91 -8.50
CA TYR A 113 -4.30 -6.56 -8.85
C TYR A 113 -4.94 -5.88 -7.64
N GLU A 114 -4.59 -4.62 -7.42
CA GLU A 114 -5.35 -3.76 -6.53
C GLU A 114 -6.57 -3.23 -7.30
N ASP A 115 -7.76 -3.50 -6.81
CA ASP A 115 -9.00 -3.17 -7.49
C ASP A 115 -9.35 -1.69 -7.32
N ALA A 116 -9.24 -0.93 -8.41
CA ALA A 116 -9.62 0.47 -8.50
C ALA A 116 -10.87 0.66 -9.38
N THR A 117 -11.72 -0.35 -9.49
CA THR A 117 -12.96 -0.28 -10.28
C THR A 117 -13.84 0.89 -9.79
N ASN A 118 -14.36 1.65 -10.73
CA ASN A 118 -15.12 2.88 -10.51
C ASN A 118 -14.33 4.04 -9.89
N ARG A 119 -13.00 3.95 -9.86
CA ARG A 119 -12.10 5.02 -9.44
C ARG A 119 -11.30 5.51 -10.64
N ASN A 120 -11.25 6.84 -10.82
CA ASN A 120 -10.62 7.43 -12.00
C ASN A 120 -9.53 8.46 -11.67
N LYS A 121 -9.23 8.67 -10.39
CA LYS A 121 -8.15 9.57 -10.00
C LYS A 121 -6.79 8.98 -10.44
N VAL A 122 -5.86 9.86 -10.79
CA VAL A 122 -4.51 9.45 -11.21
C VAL A 122 -3.86 8.55 -10.17
N ASN A 123 -3.99 8.87 -8.90
CA ASN A 123 -3.42 8.08 -7.81
C ASN A 123 -4.02 6.68 -7.73
N ASP A 124 -5.33 6.54 -7.91
CA ASP A 124 -6.00 5.24 -7.88
C ASP A 124 -5.52 4.33 -9.01
N LEU A 125 -5.34 4.89 -10.20
CA LEU A 125 -4.91 4.16 -11.39
C LEU A 125 -3.39 3.97 -11.46
N PHE A 126 -2.65 4.69 -10.64
CA PHE A 126 -1.23 4.40 -10.45
C PHE A 126 -1.04 3.14 -9.60
N TRP A 127 -1.72 3.05 -8.46
CA TRP A 127 -1.59 1.93 -7.53
C TRP A 127 -2.35 0.69 -7.96
N GLY A 128 -3.51 0.88 -8.57
CA GLY A 128 -4.41 -0.20 -8.91
C GLY A 128 -4.78 -0.27 -10.39
N ALA A 129 -5.79 -1.07 -10.68
CA ALA A 129 -6.34 -1.24 -12.02
C ALA A 129 -7.86 -1.42 -11.95
N GLN A 130 -8.54 -1.00 -13.01
CA GLN A 130 -9.98 -1.22 -13.14
C GLN A 130 -10.25 -2.62 -13.66
N ARG A 131 -11.18 -3.31 -13.02
CA ARG A 131 -11.58 -4.66 -13.36
C ARG A 131 -12.72 -4.64 -14.36
N ASP A 132 -12.59 -5.44 -15.41
CA ASP A 132 -13.71 -5.71 -16.31
C ASP A 132 -14.59 -6.81 -15.70
N THR A 133 -15.85 -6.49 -15.40
CA THR A 133 -16.78 -7.44 -14.79
C THR A 133 -17.15 -8.57 -15.76
N ASN A 134 -17.04 -8.35 -17.08
CA ASN A 134 -17.32 -9.35 -18.09
C ASN A 134 -16.11 -10.24 -18.41
N ASN A 135 -14.89 -9.72 -18.14
CA ASN A 135 -13.64 -10.47 -18.33
C ASN A 135 -12.69 -10.17 -17.16
N PRO A 136 -12.91 -10.79 -15.98
CA PRO A 136 -12.13 -10.47 -14.78
C PRO A 136 -10.66 -10.90 -14.84
N ASN A 137 -10.26 -11.59 -15.90
CA ASN A 137 -8.86 -12.02 -16.06
C ASN A 137 -7.95 -10.92 -16.61
N GLU A 138 -8.53 -9.82 -17.12
CA GLU A 138 -7.77 -8.74 -17.71
C GLU A 138 -8.23 -7.39 -17.14
N PRO A 139 -7.29 -6.48 -16.80
CA PRO A 139 -7.63 -5.13 -16.41
C PRO A 139 -8.04 -4.30 -17.63
N ILE A 140 -8.95 -3.34 -17.43
CA ILE A 140 -9.33 -2.38 -18.45
C ILE A 140 -8.24 -1.31 -18.59
N LYS A 141 -7.82 -0.73 -17.45
CA LYS A 141 -6.77 0.28 -17.38
C LYS A 141 -6.22 0.39 -15.97
N GLY A 142 -5.07 1.04 -15.84
CA GLY A 142 -4.37 1.25 -14.57
C GLY A 142 -2.99 0.59 -14.58
N GLN A 143 -2.07 1.16 -13.83
CA GLN A 143 -0.68 0.68 -13.79
C GLN A 143 -0.49 -0.50 -12.85
N ASN A 144 -1.37 -0.66 -11.87
CA ASN A 144 -1.30 -1.74 -10.89
C ASN A 144 0.04 -1.82 -10.15
N THR A 145 0.61 -0.68 -9.79
CA THR A 145 1.92 -0.63 -9.14
C THR A 145 1.94 -1.43 -7.83
N MET A 146 0.85 -1.41 -7.05
CA MET A 146 0.77 -2.18 -5.82
C MET A 146 0.77 -3.69 -6.07
N GLY A 147 0.02 -4.15 -7.07
CA GLY A 147 0.03 -5.57 -7.44
C GLY A 147 1.42 -6.03 -7.90
N GLU A 148 2.11 -5.20 -8.68
CA GLU A 148 3.48 -5.48 -9.10
C GLU A 148 4.44 -5.57 -7.91
N ILE A 149 4.32 -4.66 -6.94
CA ILE A 149 5.11 -4.70 -5.70
C ILE A 149 4.84 -6.00 -4.93
N LEU A 150 3.58 -6.38 -4.76
CA LEU A 150 3.21 -7.60 -4.04
C LEU A 150 3.79 -8.85 -4.71
N MET A 151 3.77 -8.91 -6.03
CA MET A 151 4.35 -10.02 -6.78
C MET A 151 5.88 -10.07 -6.64
N ARG A 152 6.56 -8.91 -6.62
CA ARG A 152 8.01 -8.86 -6.38
C ARG A 152 8.35 -9.27 -4.95
N VAL A 153 7.60 -8.78 -3.97
CA VAL A 153 7.81 -9.17 -2.56
C VAL A 153 7.58 -10.66 -2.37
N ARG A 154 6.51 -11.19 -2.99
CA ARG A 154 6.22 -12.64 -2.97
C ARG A 154 7.42 -13.49 -3.43
N ALA A 155 8.13 -13.00 -4.43
CA ALA A 155 9.27 -13.72 -5.00
C ALA A 155 10.51 -13.77 -4.08
N ILE A 156 10.61 -12.85 -3.11
CA ILE A 156 11.80 -12.72 -2.26
C ILE A 156 11.60 -13.02 -0.78
N ILE A 157 10.37 -13.23 -0.33
CA ILE A 157 10.08 -13.54 1.09
C ILE A 157 10.21 -15.03 1.41
#